data_cb17a776d7236008a9cdd14779d3419a
#
_entry.id   cb17a776d7236008a9cdd14779d3419a
#
_cell.length_a   1.000
_cell.length_b   1.000
_cell.length_c   1.000
_cell.angle_alpha   90.00
_cell.angle_beta   90.00
_cell.angle_gamma   90.00
#
_symmetry.space_group_name_H-M   'P 1'
#
loop_
_entity.id
_entity.type
_entity.pdbx_description
1 polymer ?
#
loop_
_entity_poly.entity_id
_entity_poly.type
_entity_poly.pdbx_seq_one_letter_code
_entity_poly.pdbx_strand_id
1 'polypeptide(L)'
;MVTRGPDTGALSTDVVRAGRHPESDIFLDDITVSRRHAEIVRAGDAYRVRDVGSLNGTYLNRERIEDAPLRNGDELQIGKFKLVFFEGGE
;
A
#
# COMPACT_ATOMS: atom_id res chain seq x y z
N MET A 1 2.19 -12.29 -4.99
CA MET A 1 1.58 -12.31 -4.90
C MET A 1 0.76 -13.18 -4.87
N VAL A 2 0.13 -13.35 -4.74
CA VAL A 2 -0.57 -14.06 -4.55
C VAL A 2 -1.34 -14.43 -5.45
N THR A 3 -1.66 -15.17 -5.69
CA THR A 3 -2.27 -15.49 -6.54
C THR A 3 -3.33 -15.95 -6.26
N ARG A 4 -4.06 -15.96 -6.31
CA ARG A 4 -5.08 -16.25 -6.01
C ARG A 4 -5.64 -17.12 -6.76
N GLY A 5 -5.69 -17.51 -6.92
CA GLY A 5 -6.20 -18.38 -7.48
C GLY A 5 -7.32 -18.33 -8.06
N PRO A 6 -7.74 -19.07 -8.45
CA PRO A 6 -8.74 -19.00 -9.18
C PRO A 6 -9.88 -18.75 -8.60
N ASP A 7 -10.07 -18.76 -7.95
CA ASP A 7 -11.07 -18.57 -7.43
C ASP A 7 -11.56 -17.67 -7.30
N THR A 8 -11.55 -17.45 -7.01
CA THR A 8 -11.91 -16.67 -6.67
C THR A 8 -12.10 -15.79 -7.27
N GLY A 9 -11.98 -15.83 -7.89
CA GLY A 9 -12.14 -14.88 -8.54
C GLY A 9 -13.02 -14.01 -8.18
N ALA A 10 -13.78 -14.31 -7.67
CA ALA A 10 -14.74 -13.48 -7.41
C ALA A 10 -14.30 -12.32 -6.86
N LEU A 11 -13.56 -12.30 -6.02
CA LEU A 11 -13.26 -11.21 -5.49
C LEU A 11 -12.15 -10.80 -5.94
N SER A 12 -11.90 -9.95 -6.44
CA SER A 12 -10.78 -9.51 -6.86
C SER A 12 -10.19 -8.46 -6.14
N THR A 13 -10.41 -8.29 -4.98
CA THR A 13 -9.83 -7.26 -4.18
C THR A 13 -8.66 -7.83 -3.42
N ASP A 14 -7.50 -7.30 -3.67
CA ASP A 14 -6.32 -7.70 -2.96
C ASP A 14 -5.87 -6.52 -2.12
N VAL A 15 -5.47 -6.77 -0.92
CA VAL A 15 -5.03 -5.72 -0.01
C VAL A 15 -3.63 -6.06 0.47
N VAL A 16 -2.72 -5.10 0.31
CA VAL A 16 -1.36 -5.22 0.81
C VAL A 16 -1.22 -4.21 1.94
N ARG A 17 -0.89 -4.67 3.11
CA ARG A 17 -0.82 -3.80 4.28
C ARG A 17 0.61 -3.44 4.57
N ALA A 18 0.82 -2.16 4.86
CA ALA A 18 2.14 -1.66 5.19
C ALA A 18 2.11 -1.09 6.60
N GLY A 19 3.11 -1.40 7.39
CA GLY A 19 3.16 -0.88 8.73
C GLY A 19 4.26 -1.50 9.56
N ARG A 20 4.30 -1.11 10.82
CA ARG A 20 5.32 -1.58 11.75
C ARG A 20 4.93 -2.88 12.42
N HIS A 21 3.73 -3.36 12.20
CA HIS A 21 3.30 -4.63 12.75
C HIS A 21 4.01 -5.77 12.01
N PRO A 22 4.56 -6.74 12.72
CA PRO A 22 5.34 -7.80 12.06
C PRO A 22 4.55 -8.61 11.04
N GLU A 23 3.23 -8.61 11.12
CA GLU A 23 2.44 -9.35 10.15
C GLU A 23 2.06 -8.51 8.94
N SER A 24 2.55 -7.29 8.84
CA SER A 24 2.27 -6.49 7.67
C SER A 24 2.93 -7.11 6.45
N ASP A 25 2.28 -7.00 5.32
CA ASP A 25 2.87 -7.51 4.07
C ASP A 25 4.13 -6.74 3.72
N ILE A 26 4.11 -5.44 3.97
CA ILE A 26 5.29 -4.61 3.83
C ILE A 26 5.64 -4.18 5.25
N PHE A 27 6.60 -4.85 5.82
CA PHE A 27 6.97 -4.60 7.20
C PHE A 27 8.04 -3.52 7.24
N LEU A 28 7.71 -2.41 7.85
CA LEU A 28 8.63 -1.28 7.93
C LEU A 28 8.90 -1.01 9.41
N ASP A 29 10.01 -1.50 9.90
CA ASP A 29 10.29 -1.49 11.32
C ASP A 29 11.00 -0.20 11.70
N ASP A 30 10.24 0.84 11.91
CA ASP A 30 10.80 2.11 12.31
C ASP A 30 9.76 2.91 13.09
N ILE A 31 10.22 3.69 14.02
CA ILE A 31 9.31 4.43 14.88
C ILE A 31 8.50 5.48 14.11
N THR A 32 8.95 5.88 12.93
CA THR A 32 8.18 6.84 12.12
C THR A 32 7.01 6.18 11.43
N VAL A 33 6.89 4.86 11.52
CA VAL A 33 5.82 4.12 10.86
C VAL A 33 4.83 3.63 11.91
N SER A 34 3.55 3.87 11.67
CA SER A 34 2.51 3.36 12.57
C SER A 34 2.35 1.86 12.38
N ARG A 35 1.85 1.20 13.40
CA ARG A 35 1.68 -0.26 13.32
C ARG A 35 0.82 -0.63 12.12
N ARG A 36 -0.28 0.08 11.91
CA ARG A 36 -1.06 -0.05 10.70
C ARG A 36 -1.01 1.31 10.05
N HIS A 37 -0.27 1.43 8.97
CA HIS A 37 0.01 2.74 8.41
C HIS A 37 -0.75 2.98 7.12
N ALA A 38 -0.66 2.08 6.19
CA ALA A 38 -1.31 2.27 4.90
C ALA A 38 -1.66 0.94 4.28
N GLU A 39 -2.57 0.99 3.32
CA GLU A 39 -2.95 -0.19 2.55
C GLU A 39 -2.90 0.15 1.09
N ILE A 40 -2.45 -0.80 0.29
CA ILE A 40 -2.53 -0.69 -1.16
C ILE A 40 -3.60 -1.67 -1.58
N VAL A 41 -4.63 -1.17 -2.23
CA VAL A 41 -5.80 -1.96 -2.58
C VAL A 41 -5.90 -2.06 -4.08
N ARG A 42 -6.04 -3.28 -4.57
CA ARG A 42 -6.24 -3.50 -5.97
C ARG A 42 -7.70 -3.85 -6.17
N ALA A 43 -8.34 -3.18 -7.09
CA ALA A 43 -9.71 -3.47 -7.43
C ALA A 43 -9.79 -3.50 -8.95
N GLY A 44 -9.96 -4.69 -9.52
CA GLY A 44 -9.91 -4.84 -10.95
C GLY A 44 -8.53 -4.51 -11.47
N ASP A 45 -8.45 -3.58 -12.38
CA ASP A 45 -7.19 -3.20 -12.96
C ASP A 45 -6.57 -1.99 -12.29
N ALA A 46 -7.21 -1.46 -11.29
CA ALA A 46 -6.77 -0.21 -10.68
C ALA A 46 -6.21 -0.46 -9.30
N TYR A 47 -5.29 0.39 -8.89
CA TYR A 47 -4.74 0.32 -7.54
C TYR A 47 -4.97 1.64 -6.83
N ARG A 48 -5.12 1.58 -5.54
CA ARG A 48 -5.28 2.77 -4.72
C ARG A 48 -4.42 2.60 -3.48
N VAL A 49 -3.97 3.71 -2.92
CA VAL A 49 -3.28 3.70 -1.64
C VAL A 49 -4.15 4.45 -0.65
N ARG A 50 -4.21 3.96 0.57
CA ARG A 50 -5.10 4.49 1.57
C ARG A 50 -4.37 4.55 2.89
N ASP A 51 -4.44 5.70 3.55
CA ASP A 51 -3.89 5.84 4.90
C ASP A 51 -4.92 5.26 5.86
N VAL A 52 -4.50 4.46 6.79
CA VAL A 52 -5.44 3.83 7.71
C VAL A 52 -5.27 4.37 9.12
N GLY A 53 -5.08 5.66 9.23
CA GLY A 53 -4.99 6.28 10.53
C GLY A 53 -3.58 6.44 11.05
N SER A 54 -2.62 6.64 10.18
CA SER A 54 -1.25 6.76 10.60
C SER A 54 -1.03 8.04 11.39
N LEU A 55 -0.03 8.03 12.24
CA LEU A 55 0.31 9.21 12.99
C LEU A 55 1.01 10.25 12.13
N ASN A 56 1.93 9.83 11.29
CA ASN A 56 2.73 10.75 10.52
C ASN A 56 2.25 10.98 9.09
N GLY A 57 1.23 10.26 8.66
CA GLY A 57 0.67 10.45 7.34
C GLY A 57 1.31 9.57 6.28
N THR A 58 0.61 9.45 5.18
CA THR A 58 1.06 8.72 4.00
C THR A 58 1.13 9.75 2.88
N TYR A 59 2.24 9.75 2.14
CA TYR A 59 2.45 10.75 1.10
C TYR A 59 2.60 10.07 -0.25
N LEU A 60 1.93 10.61 -1.24
CA LEU A 60 2.03 10.14 -2.60
C LEU A 60 2.62 11.25 -3.43
N ASN A 61 3.78 10.99 -4.00
CA ASN A 61 4.50 11.99 -4.77
C ASN A 61 4.61 13.31 -3.98
N ARG A 62 4.94 13.16 -2.68
CA ARG A 62 5.15 14.27 -1.77
C ARG A 62 3.91 15.03 -1.34
N GLU A 63 2.74 14.48 -1.62
CA GLU A 63 1.51 15.07 -1.15
C GLU A 63 0.85 14.16 -0.15
N ARG A 64 0.44 14.66 0.97
CA ARG A 64 -0.25 13.84 1.97
C ARG A 64 -1.61 13.45 1.44
N ILE A 65 -1.92 12.17 1.52
CA ILE A 65 -3.19 11.68 1.02
C ILE A 65 -3.88 10.83 2.07
N GLU A 66 -5.17 10.65 1.90
CA GLU A 66 -5.90 9.70 2.70
C GLU A 66 -6.33 8.53 1.83
N ASP A 67 -6.61 8.77 0.58
CA ASP A 67 -7.00 7.73 -0.37
C ASP A 67 -6.75 8.33 -1.75
N ALA A 68 -5.96 7.66 -2.53
CA ALA A 68 -5.61 8.20 -3.84
C ALA A 68 -5.30 7.07 -4.82
N PRO A 69 -5.53 7.32 -6.10
CA PRO A 69 -5.16 6.33 -7.11
C PRO A 69 -3.65 6.19 -7.19
N LEU A 70 -3.20 5.00 -7.49
CA LEU A 70 -1.79 4.68 -7.53
C LEU A 70 -1.44 4.18 -8.92
N ARG A 71 -0.36 4.69 -9.47
CA ARG A 71 0.06 4.35 -10.82
C ARG A 71 1.52 3.96 -10.84
N ASN A 72 1.92 3.29 -11.89
CA ASN A 72 3.31 2.89 -12.03
C ASN A 72 4.23 4.09 -11.88
N GLY A 73 5.27 3.92 -11.11
CA GLY A 73 6.25 4.97 -10.92
C GLY A 73 5.94 5.93 -9.80
N ASP A 74 4.78 5.82 -9.19
CA ASP A 74 4.45 6.72 -8.09
C ASP A 74 5.33 6.44 -6.87
N GLU A 75 5.70 7.50 -6.18
CA GLU A 75 6.49 7.37 -4.97
C GLU A 75 5.60 7.47 -3.76
N LEU A 76 5.71 6.49 -2.89
CA LEU A 76 4.98 6.51 -1.63
C LEU A 76 5.96 6.75 -0.51
N GLN A 77 5.60 7.62 0.40
CA GLN A 77 6.41 7.82 1.59
C GLN A 77 5.62 7.39 2.80
N ILE A 78 6.16 6.44 3.54
CA ILE A 78 5.55 5.91 4.75
C ILE A 78 6.60 6.02 5.83
N GLY A 79 6.40 6.92 6.77
CA GLY A 79 7.40 7.23 7.75
C GLY A 79 8.64 7.76 7.04
N LYS A 80 9.81 7.23 7.36
CA LYS A 80 11.02 7.67 6.71
C LYS A 80 11.30 6.93 5.42
N PHE A 81 10.45 5.96 5.05
CA PHE A 81 10.73 5.13 3.89
C PHE A 81 10.07 5.69 2.64
N LYS A 82 10.80 5.62 1.54
CA LYS A 82 10.25 6.00 0.24
C LYS A 82 10.23 4.77 -0.63
N LEU A 83 9.07 4.44 -1.11
CA LEU A 83 8.85 3.25 -1.91
C LEU A 83 8.35 3.66 -3.28
N VAL A 84 8.68 2.91 -4.29
CA VAL A 84 8.19 3.21 -5.63
C VAL A 84 7.27 2.08 -6.05
N PHE A 85 6.11 2.43 -6.53
CA PHE A 85 5.11 1.45 -6.92
C PHE A 85 5.27 1.05 -8.38
N PHE A 86 5.33 -0.24 -8.63
CA PHE A 86 5.29 -0.75 -9.98
C PHE A 86 4.26 -1.86 -10.05
N GLU A 87 3.38 -1.81 -11.04
CA GLU A 87 2.48 -2.87 -11.23
C GLU A 87 3.24 -3.91 -11.92
N GLY A 88 3.03 -5.03 -11.61
CA GLY A 88 3.78 -5.97 -12.14
C GLY A 88 3.52 -6.29 -13.52
N GLY A 89 3.72 -6.73 -14.14
CA GLY A 89 3.34 -6.93 -15.29
C GLY A 89 3.86 -7.21 -16.40
N GLU A 90 3.98 -7.49 -16.87
CA GLU A 90 4.18 -7.56 -17.68
C GLU A 90 4.24 -7.88 -18.05
#